data_c539a2aaaaa59d81fa42816e7e2b9f4e
#
_entry.id   c539a2aaaaa59d81fa42816e7e2b9f4e
#
_cell.length_a   1.000
_cell.length_b   1.000
_cell.length_c   1.000
_cell.angle_alpha   90.00
_cell.angle_beta   90.00
_cell.angle_gamma   90.00
#
_symmetry.space_group_name_H-M   'P 1'
#
loop_
_entity.id
_entity.type
_entity.pdbx_description
1 polymer ?
#
loop_
_entity_poly.entity_id
_entity_poly.type
_entity_poly.pdbx_seq_one_letter_code
_entity_poly.pdbx_strand_id
1 'polypeptide(L)'
;GNPDMRIPIAYAFSYPDRIDLSDVTEPLDLFSLKDGMSFYPADREVFKTIDLAYEACREGGSCPVVLNGANEVLVDLFLHGKIRFIDIQNYLLQMMEAHQPKKNLDLAGILEEDMRGREDVRKLVEQTI
;
A
#
# COMPACT_ATOMS: atom_id res chain seq x y z
N GLY A 1 14.94 -12.20 -6.98
CA GLY A 1 14.38 -12.63 -8.26
C GLY A 1 13.85 -11.43 -9.04
N ASN A 2 13.44 -11.66 -10.27
CA ASN A 2 12.72 -10.67 -11.04
C ASN A 2 11.41 -10.27 -10.30
N PRO A 3 10.92 -9.03 -10.44
CA PRO A 3 9.68 -8.59 -9.78
C PRO A 3 8.46 -9.28 -10.43
N ASP A 4 8.07 -10.42 -9.85
CA ASP A 4 6.95 -11.22 -10.29
C ASP A 4 6.20 -11.76 -9.06
N MET A 5 4.92 -11.41 -8.92
CA MET A 5 4.08 -11.82 -7.79
C MET A 5 3.82 -13.33 -7.74
N ARG A 6 3.97 -14.06 -8.85
CA ARG A 6 3.84 -15.52 -8.87
C ARG A 6 4.87 -16.20 -7.98
N ILE A 7 6.08 -15.60 -7.84
CA ILE A 7 7.15 -16.15 -7.00
C ILE A 7 6.76 -16.19 -5.52
N PRO A 8 6.38 -15.09 -4.85
CA PRO A 8 5.99 -15.13 -3.45
C PRO A 8 4.68 -15.91 -3.21
N ILE A 9 3.76 -15.90 -4.16
CA ILE A 9 2.52 -16.68 -4.07
C ILE A 9 2.84 -18.17 -4.09
N ALA A 10 3.64 -18.64 -5.05
CA ALA A 10 4.06 -20.04 -5.14
C ALA A 10 4.81 -20.48 -3.88
N TYR A 11 5.70 -19.62 -3.35
CA TYR A 11 6.40 -19.92 -2.10
C TYR A 11 5.46 -20.02 -0.90
N ALA A 12 4.44 -19.17 -0.83
CA ALA A 12 3.43 -19.26 0.24
C ALA A 12 2.65 -20.60 0.20
N PHE A 13 2.37 -21.11 -0.98
CA PHE A 13 1.70 -22.41 -1.13
C PHE A 13 2.60 -23.60 -0.87
N SER A 14 3.90 -23.49 -1.14
CA SER A 14 4.85 -24.61 -1.03
C SER A 14 5.67 -24.59 0.25
N TYR A 15 5.50 -23.58 1.10
CA TYR A 15 6.30 -23.40 2.33
C TYR A 15 6.35 -24.69 3.17
N PRO A 16 7.54 -25.10 3.69
CA PRO A 16 8.84 -24.39 3.63
C PRO A 16 9.67 -24.68 2.37
N ASP A 17 9.21 -25.56 1.50
CA ASP A 17 9.88 -25.94 0.27
C ASP A 17 9.72 -24.85 -0.81
N ARG A 18 10.53 -24.95 -1.86
CA ARG A 18 10.41 -24.09 -3.04
C ARG A 18 10.13 -24.94 -4.25
N ILE A 19 9.00 -24.70 -4.89
CA ILE A 19 8.70 -25.33 -6.18
C ILE A 19 9.52 -24.67 -7.30
N ASP A 20 9.88 -25.45 -8.30
CA ASP A 20 10.51 -24.92 -9.49
C ASP A 20 9.50 -24.12 -10.32
N LEU A 21 9.86 -22.89 -10.67
CA LEU A 21 9.05 -21.98 -11.48
C LEU A 21 9.73 -21.62 -12.81
N SER A 22 10.76 -22.36 -13.21
CA SER A 22 11.54 -22.08 -14.43
C SER A 22 10.69 -22.05 -15.71
N ASP A 23 9.60 -22.83 -15.76
CA ASP A 23 8.66 -22.84 -16.87
C ASP A 23 7.66 -21.66 -16.86
N VAL A 24 7.59 -20.91 -15.75
CA VAL A 24 6.56 -19.89 -15.52
C VAL A 24 7.17 -18.49 -15.39
N THR A 25 8.37 -18.40 -14.83
CA THR A 25 9.08 -17.14 -14.59
C THR A 25 10.52 -17.25 -15.07
N GLU A 26 11.03 -16.17 -15.67
CA GLU A 26 12.45 -16.12 -16.02
C GLU A 26 13.33 -16.01 -14.76
N PRO A 27 14.40 -16.80 -14.63
CA PRO A 27 15.34 -16.67 -13.54
C PRO A 27 16.08 -15.32 -13.62
N LEU A 28 16.41 -14.76 -12.45
CA LEU A 28 17.25 -13.56 -12.41
C LEU A 28 18.68 -13.90 -12.84
N ASP A 29 19.12 -13.33 -13.95
CA ASP A 29 20.51 -13.36 -14.38
C ASP A 29 21.28 -12.18 -13.79
N LEU A 30 22.08 -12.44 -12.75
CA LEU A 30 22.90 -11.41 -12.13
C LEU A 30 24.01 -10.87 -13.06
N PHE A 31 24.43 -11.63 -14.06
CA PHE A 31 25.44 -11.18 -15.02
C PHE A 31 24.88 -10.16 -16.04
N SER A 32 23.56 -10.13 -16.20
CA SER A 32 22.89 -9.12 -17.05
C SER A 32 22.81 -7.74 -16.38
N LEU A 33 23.00 -7.64 -15.06
CA LEU A 33 22.96 -6.40 -14.29
C LEU A 33 24.27 -5.60 -14.46
N LYS A 34 24.43 -4.97 -15.63
CA LYS A 34 25.66 -4.26 -16.00
C LYS A 34 25.99 -3.08 -15.10
N ASP A 35 24.95 -2.41 -14.56
CA ASP A 35 25.09 -1.22 -13.73
C ASP A 35 25.13 -1.53 -12.22
N GLY A 36 25.08 -2.83 -11.86
CA GLY A 36 25.01 -3.28 -10.48
C GLY A 36 23.68 -2.97 -9.80
N MET A 37 23.64 -3.10 -8.47
CA MET A 37 22.50 -2.72 -7.62
C MET A 37 22.96 -1.68 -6.61
N SER A 38 22.24 -0.60 -6.50
CA SER A 38 22.47 0.45 -5.50
C SER A 38 21.34 0.46 -4.47
N PHE A 39 21.70 0.73 -3.21
CA PHE A 39 20.78 0.78 -2.10
C PHE A 39 20.94 2.12 -1.38
N TYR A 40 19.84 2.80 -1.17
CA TYR A 40 19.80 4.08 -0.48
C TYR A 40 18.80 4.04 0.66
N PRO A 41 19.07 4.73 1.79
CA PRO A 41 18.03 4.94 2.81
C PRO A 41 16.83 5.66 2.20
N ALA A 42 15.62 5.26 2.60
CA ALA A 42 14.42 5.98 2.19
C ALA A 42 14.40 7.38 2.84
N ASP A 43 14.18 8.40 2.02
CA ASP A 43 13.96 9.76 2.53
C ASP A 43 12.55 9.87 3.13
N ARG A 44 12.47 9.80 4.46
CA ARG A 44 11.20 9.82 5.20
C ARG A 44 10.57 11.20 5.31
N GLU A 45 11.32 12.25 5.06
CA GLU A 45 10.76 13.61 4.99
C GLU A 45 9.96 13.80 3.69
N VAL A 46 10.47 13.22 2.60
CA VAL A 46 9.77 13.22 1.30
C VAL A 46 8.68 12.16 1.26
N PHE A 47 8.96 10.94 1.71
CA PHE A 47 8.04 9.79 1.66
C PHE A 47 7.39 9.52 3.03
N LYS A 48 6.62 10.46 3.54
CA LYS A 48 5.96 10.40 4.86
C LYS A 48 4.98 9.22 4.99
N THR A 49 4.46 8.72 3.89
CA THR A 49 3.55 7.54 3.89
C THR A 49 4.22 6.27 4.41
N ILE A 50 5.55 6.19 4.40
CA ILE A 50 6.29 5.07 5.00
C ILE A 50 6.04 5.04 6.52
N ASP A 51 6.23 6.17 7.20
CA ASP A 51 5.98 6.25 8.63
C ASP A 51 4.51 6.10 8.96
N LEU A 52 3.63 6.71 8.17
CA LEU A 52 2.18 6.57 8.31
C LEU A 52 1.74 5.09 8.25
N ALA A 53 2.31 4.30 7.33
CA ALA A 53 2.01 2.87 7.23
C ALA A 53 2.48 2.09 8.47
N TYR A 54 3.67 2.40 8.97
CA TYR A 54 4.16 1.79 10.22
C TYR A 54 3.33 2.19 11.43
N GLU A 55 2.86 3.42 11.51
CA GLU A 55 1.98 3.90 12.58
C GLU A 55 0.62 3.20 12.51
N ALA A 56 0.01 3.12 11.34
CA ALA A 56 -1.24 2.41 11.14
C ALA A 56 -1.13 0.92 11.55
N CYS A 57 -0.03 0.26 11.20
CA CYS A 57 0.22 -1.12 11.62
C CYS A 57 0.40 -1.27 13.14
N ARG A 58 1.10 -0.34 13.79
CA ARG A 58 1.31 -0.36 15.25
C ARG A 58 0.02 -0.09 16.01
N GLU A 59 -0.77 0.86 15.53
CA GLU A 59 -2.07 1.17 16.11
C GLU A 59 -3.06 0.02 15.91
N GLY A 60 -3.05 -0.62 14.73
CA GLY A 60 -3.91 -1.74 14.41
C GLY A 60 -5.40 -1.35 14.30
N GLY A 61 -6.29 -2.31 14.54
CA GLY A 61 -7.75 -2.09 14.42
C GLY A 61 -8.14 -1.63 13.02
N SER A 62 -8.92 -0.56 12.92
CA SER A 62 -9.38 0.01 11.64
C SER A 62 -8.30 0.80 10.87
N CYS A 63 -7.18 1.19 11.51
CA CYS A 63 -6.18 2.05 10.86
C CYS A 63 -5.61 1.47 9.56
N PRO A 64 -5.15 0.21 9.48
CA PRO A 64 -4.65 -0.36 8.23
C PRO A 64 -5.73 -0.44 7.14
N VAL A 65 -6.97 -0.74 7.52
CA VAL A 65 -8.10 -0.87 6.61
C VAL A 65 -8.44 0.48 5.97
N VAL A 66 -8.60 1.52 6.80
CA VAL A 66 -8.92 2.87 6.34
C VAL A 66 -7.79 3.45 5.49
N LEU A 67 -6.53 3.27 5.92
CA LEU A 67 -5.37 3.71 5.15
C LEU A 67 -5.34 3.06 3.76
N ASN A 68 -5.56 1.74 3.68
CA ASN A 68 -5.55 1.01 2.41
C ASN A 68 -6.71 1.47 1.51
N GLY A 69 -7.95 1.50 2.04
CA GLY A 69 -9.12 1.91 1.27
C GLY A 69 -9.01 3.34 0.73
N ALA A 70 -8.53 4.28 1.55
CA ALA A 70 -8.27 5.65 1.13
C ALA A 70 -7.17 5.72 0.05
N ASN A 71 -6.08 4.98 0.22
CA ASN A 71 -4.98 4.96 -0.75
C ASN A 71 -5.44 4.45 -2.13
N GLU A 72 -6.23 3.38 -2.18
CA GLU A 72 -6.75 2.87 -3.46
C GLU A 72 -7.58 3.91 -4.20
N VAL A 73 -8.45 4.64 -3.50
CA VAL A 73 -9.25 5.73 -4.11
C VAL A 73 -8.35 6.84 -4.62
N LEU A 74 -7.36 7.27 -3.84
CA LEU A 74 -6.46 8.35 -4.24
C LEU A 74 -5.57 7.97 -5.43
N VAL A 75 -5.10 6.72 -5.46
CA VAL A 75 -4.35 6.19 -6.62
C VAL A 75 -5.23 6.19 -7.87
N ASP A 76 -6.49 5.75 -7.76
CA ASP A 76 -7.43 5.78 -8.88
C ASP A 76 -7.67 7.21 -9.39
N LEU A 77 -7.90 8.17 -8.50
CA LEU A 77 -8.04 9.58 -8.83
C LEU A 77 -6.79 10.15 -9.52
N PHE A 78 -5.60 9.79 -9.05
CA PHE A 78 -4.35 10.18 -9.68
C PHE A 78 -4.20 9.61 -11.09
N LEU A 79 -4.46 8.31 -11.27
CA LEU A 79 -4.37 7.64 -12.57
C LEU A 79 -5.34 8.24 -13.60
N HIS A 80 -6.48 8.78 -13.14
CA HIS A 80 -7.45 9.51 -13.98
C HIS A 80 -7.18 11.02 -14.08
N GLY A 81 -6.04 11.50 -13.59
CA GLY A 81 -5.62 12.91 -13.68
C GLY A 81 -6.47 13.88 -12.86
N LYS A 82 -7.19 13.41 -11.83
CA LYS A 82 -8.04 14.24 -10.97
C LYS A 82 -7.25 14.93 -9.86
N ILE A 83 -6.17 14.32 -9.40
CA ILE A 83 -5.26 14.86 -8.39
C ILE A 83 -3.81 14.65 -8.83
N ARG A 84 -2.87 15.36 -8.21
CA ARG A 84 -1.44 15.18 -8.47
C ARG A 84 -0.88 14.03 -7.63
N PHE A 85 0.27 13.50 -8.00
CA PHE A 85 0.93 12.44 -7.25
C PHE A 85 1.18 12.80 -5.78
N ILE A 86 1.65 14.01 -5.51
CA ILE A 86 1.91 14.49 -4.15
C ILE A 86 0.64 14.61 -3.29
N ASP A 87 -0.50 14.82 -3.92
CA ASP A 87 -1.79 14.97 -3.23
C ASP A 87 -2.23 13.64 -2.58
N ILE A 88 -1.80 12.48 -3.11
CA ILE A 88 -2.04 11.18 -2.48
C ILE A 88 -1.53 11.19 -1.04
N GLN A 89 -0.26 11.55 -0.85
CA GLN A 89 0.35 11.61 0.47
C GLN A 89 -0.36 12.62 1.38
N ASN A 90 -0.65 13.80 0.86
CA ASN A 90 -1.25 14.88 1.66
C ASN A 90 -2.64 14.48 2.17
N TYR A 91 -3.48 13.90 1.33
CA TYR A 91 -4.80 13.44 1.72
C TYR A 91 -4.74 12.25 2.69
N LEU A 92 -3.81 11.31 2.50
CA LEU A 92 -3.62 10.19 3.44
C LEU A 92 -3.23 10.69 4.83
N LEU A 93 -2.32 11.65 4.93
CA LEU A 93 -1.94 12.24 6.21
C LEU A 93 -3.13 12.90 6.90
N GLN A 94 -3.90 13.72 6.19
CA GLN A 94 -5.11 14.38 6.74
C GLN A 94 -6.16 13.37 7.19
N MET A 95 -6.42 12.35 6.38
CA MET A 95 -7.38 11.28 6.70
C MET A 95 -7.00 10.55 7.98
N MET A 96 -5.72 10.15 8.09
CA MET A 96 -5.27 9.35 9.23
C MET A 96 -5.14 10.18 10.52
N GLU A 97 -4.85 11.48 10.43
CA GLU A 97 -4.86 12.39 11.56
C GLU A 97 -6.29 12.56 12.15
N ALA A 98 -7.30 12.60 11.27
CA ALA A 98 -8.69 12.73 11.69
C ALA A 98 -9.33 11.39 12.11
N HIS A 99 -8.76 10.27 11.72
CA HIS A 99 -9.33 8.95 11.96
C HIS A 99 -9.29 8.57 13.44
N GLN A 100 -10.43 8.08 13.95
CA GLN A 100 -10.56 7.51 15.29
C GLN A 100 -10.48 5.99 15.22
N PRO A 101 -9.40 5.37 15.73
CA PRO A 101 -9.19 3.93 15.63
C PRO A 101 -10.28 3.12 16.34
N LYS A 102 -10.89 2.17 15.63
CA LYS A 102 -11.79 1.18 16.19
C LYS A 102 -11.06 -0.14 16.38
N LYS A 103 -11.23 -0.77 17.54
CA LYS A 103 -10.59 -2.03 17.91
C LYS A 103 -11.58 -3.20 17.84
N ASN A 104 -11.07 -4.41 17.81
CA ASN A 104 -11.85 -5.65 17.88
C ASN A 104 -12.96 -5.75 16.82
N LEU A 105 -12.64 -5.38 15.59
CA LEU A 105 -13.56 -5.47 14.47
C LEU A 105 -13.75 -6.93 14.04
N ASP A 106 -14.99 -7.32 13.80
CA ASP A 106 -15.31 -8.52 13.02
C ASP A 106 -15.24 -8.23 11.51
N LEU A 107 -15.52 -9.22 10.68
CA LEU A 107 -15.47 -9.06 9.23
C LEU A 107 -16.44 -7.95 8.75
N ALA A 108 -17.63 -7.87 9.31
CA ALA A 108 -18.60 -6.85 8.93
C ALA A 108 -18.08 -5.44 9.27
N GLY A 109 -17.52 -5.28 10.47
CA GLY A 109 -16.90 -4.02 10.89
C GLY A 109 -15.68 -3.62 10.03
N ILE A 110 -14.86 -4.59 9.61
CA ILE A 110 -13.76 -4.33 8.69
C ILE A 110 -14.28 -3.80 7.34
N LEU A 111 -15.29 -4.44 6.76
CA LEU A 111 -15.89 -4.00 5.50
C LEU A 111 -16.55 -2.63 5.61
N GLU A 112 -17.21 -2.34 6.73
CA GLU A 112 -17.79 -1.01 7.00
C GLU A 112 -16.71 0.08 7.06
N GLU A 113 -15.60 -0.17 7.77
CA GLU A 113 -14.51 0.79 7.87
C GLU A 113 -13.78 1.00 6.54
N ASP A 114 -13.62 -0.04 5.70
CA ASP A 114 -13.10 0.11 4.34
C ASP A 114 -13.99 1.02 3.49
N MET A 115 -15.31 0.75 3.47
CA MET A 115 -16.25 1.59 2.73
C MET A 115 -16.25 3.03 3.22
N ARG A 116 -16.25 3.23 4.54
CA ARG A 116 -16.23 4.56 5.16
C ARG A 116 -14.96 5.31 4.78
N GLY A 117 -13.79 4.68 4.89
CA GLY A 117 -12.51 5.30 4.51
C GLY A 117 -12.49 5.75 3.04
N ARG A 118 -13.05 4.94 2.16
CA ARG A 118 -13.19 5.28 0.73
C ARG A 118 -14.14 6.46 0.49
N GLU A 119 -15.24 6.53 1.22
CA GLU A 119 -16.17 7.65 1.09
C GLU A 119 -15.60 8.94 1.67
N ASP A 120 -14.99 8.87 2.84
CA ASP A 120 -14.47 10.03 3.54
C ASP A 120 -13.33 10.69 2.74
N VAL A 121 -12.45 9.90 2.12
CA VAL A 121 -11.40 10.47 1.28
C VAL A 121 -11.96 11.12 0.00
N ARG A 122 -13.02 10.57 -0.61
CA ARG A 122 -13.68 11.22 -1.76
C ARG A 122 -14.25 12.57 -1.37
N LYS A 123 -14.96 12.64 -0.23
CA LYS A 123 -15.50 13.90 0.28
C LYS A 123 -14.40 14.92 0.57
N LEU A 124 -13.29 14.46 1.16
CA LEU A 124 -12.14 15.32 1.44
C LEU A 124 -11.55 15.94 0.16
N VAL A 125 -11.39 15.14 -0.88
CA VAL A 125 -10.90 15.60 -2.20
C VAL A 125 -11.89 16.58 -2.82
N GLU A 126 -13.20 16.27 -2.82
CA GLU A 126 -14.24 17.14 -3.38
C GLU A 126 -14.33 18.52 -2.71
N GLN A 127 -14.03 18.60 -1.43
CA GLN A 127 -14.02 19.86 -0.68
C GLN A 127 -12.79 20.73 -0.96
N THR A 128 -11.76 20.14 -1.57
CA THR A 128 -10.45 20.81 -1.76
C THR A 128 -10.26 21.27 -3.22
N ILE A 129 -10.98 20.68 -4.15
CA ILE A 129 -10.98 21.06 -5.58
C ILE A 129 -12.07 22.10 -5.84
#